data_09513fcedaf71c98d07e6e0c72094cf9
#
_entry.id   09513fcedaf71c98d07e6e0c72094cf9
#
_cell.length_a   1.000
_cell.length_b   1.000
_cell.length_c   1.000
_cell.angle_alpha   90.00
_cell.angle_beta   90.00
_cell.angle_gamma   90.00
#
_symmetry.space_group_name_H-M   'P 1'
#
loop_
_entity.id
_entity.type
_entity.pdbx_description
1 polymer ?
#
loop_
_entity_poly.entity_id
_entity_poly.type
_entity_poly.pdbx_seq_one_letter_code
_entity_poly.pdbx_strand_id
1 'polypeptide(L)'
;MLFRSAIETLLIRNLPEVFGEGDPVRRRAAIAELYAEDCILYAPPGTFVGHDALDKFAGDLRATHPHFVYTPHGAPQALHNSGRLAWGSGPKGETPAYTGVDFIIARGGKIAALYVYLDSPPT
;
A
#
# COMPACT_ATOMS: atom_id res chain seq x y z
N MET A 1 4.71 9.43 25.57
CA MET A 1 5.04 8.49 24.49
C MET A 1 3.80 8.31 23.60
N LEU A 2 4.01 8.41 22.29
CA LEU A 2 2.93 8.21 21.35
C LEU A 2 3.01 6.79 20.80
N PHE A 3 1.92 6.05 20.93
CA PHE A 3 1.81 4.73 20.35
C PHE A 3 1.12 4.83 18.99
N ARG A 4 1.76 4.24 17.98
CA ARG A 4 1.13 4.12 16.68
C ARG A 4 0.08 3.02 16.76
N SER A 5 -1.13 3.31 16.29
CA SER A 5 -2.19 2.31 16.24
C SER A 5 -1.83 1.19 15.27
N ALA A 6 -2.50 0.04 15.41
CA ALA A 6 -2.31 -1.07 14.47
C ALA A 6 -2.61 -0.65 13.04
N ILE A 7 -3.67 0.15 12.83
CA ILE A 7 -4.07 0.63 11.51
C ILE A 7 -3.01 1.55 10.91
N GLU A 8 -2.48 2.48 11.70
CA GLU A 8 -1.42 3.37 11.24
C GLU A 8 -0.17 2.58 10.83
N THR A 9 0.18 1.55 11.61
CA THR A 9 1.31 0.67 11.31
C THR A 9 1.09 -0.09 10.00
N LEU A 10 -0.11 -0.61 9.76
CA LEU A 10 -0.43 -1.30 8.51
C LEU A 10 -0.26 -0.37 7.31
N LEU A 11 -0.76 0.85 7.41
CA LEU A 11 -0.63 1.85 6.35
C LEU A 11 0.83 2.13 6.00
N ILE A 12 1.66 2.33 7.02
CA ILE A 12 3.07 2.66 6.80
C ILE A 12 3.85 1.46 6.24
N ARG A 13 3.65 0.27 6.79
CA ARG A 13 4.37 -0.92 6.36
C ARG A 13 4.02 -1.34 4.94
N ASN A 14 2.77 -1.09 4.53
CA ASN A 14 2.30 -1.45 3.19
C ASN A 14 3.15 -0.81 2.08
N LEU A 15 3.64 0.40 2.28
CA LEU A 15 4.40 1.12 1.25
C LEU A 15 5.73 0.44 0.93
N PRO A 16 6.68 0.28 1.89
CA PRO A 16 7.96 -0.33 1.54
C PRO A 16 7.91 -1.85 1.44
N GLU A 17 7.04 -2.51 2.21
CA GLU A 17 7.09 -3.98 2.34
C GLU A 17 6.26 -4.70 1.29
N VAL A 18 5.26 -4.03 0.71
CA VAL A 18 4.42 -4.62 -0.35
C VAL A 18 4.67 -3.93 -1.68
N PHE A 19 4.29 -2.67 -1.81
CA PHE A 19 4.39 -1.96 -3.08
C PHE A 19 5.80 -1.55 -3.44
N GLY A 20 6.65 -1.30 -2.46
CA GLY A 20 8.05 -0.97 -2.66
C GLY A 20 8.99 -2.17 -2.65
N GLU A 21 8.48 -3.38 -2.41
CA GLU A 21 9.34 -4.55 -2.30
C GLU A 21 9.50 -5.27 -3.63
N GLY A 22 10.73 -5.30 -4.13
CA GLY A 22 11.04 -5.94 -5.41
C GLY A 22 11.26 -7.45 -5.33
N ASP A 23 11.58 -7.98 -4.14
CA ASP A 23 11.77 -9.42 -3.98
C ASP A 23 10.43 -10.10 -3.77
N PRO A 24 10.01 -11.00 -4.68
CA PRO A 24 8.70 -11.65 -4.56
C PRO A 24 8.53 -12.50 -3.30
N VAL A 25 9.59 -13.09 -2.78
CA VAL A 25 9.50 -13.90 -1.56
C VAL A 25 9.20 -13.00 -0.35
N ARG A 26 9.95 -11.90 -0.20
CA ARG A 26 9.71 -10.95 0.89
C ARG A 26 8.35 -10.27 0.77
N ARG A 27 7.95 -9.90 -0.45
CA ARG A 27 6.64 -9.29 -0.68
C ARG A 27 5.50 -10.22 -0.29
N ARG A 28 5.57 -11.50 -0.69
CA ARG A 28 4.54 -12.48 -0.31
C ARG A 28 4.47 -12.67 1.20
N ALA A 29 5.60 -12.71 1.88
CA ALA A 29 5.63 -12.82 3.34
C ALA A 29 4.96 -11.62 4.00
N ALA A 30 5.21 -10.41 3.50
CA ALA A 30 4.58 -9.19 4.01
C ALA A 30 3.07 -9.20 3.77
N ILE A 31 2.64 -9.62 2.58
CA ILE A 31 1.21 -9.73 2.26
C ILE A 31 0.53 -10.70 3.22
N ALA A 32 1.13 -11.85 3.48
CA ALA A 32 0.57 -12.83 4.41
C ALA A 32 0.42 -12.27 5.83
N GLU A 33 1.34 -11.41 6.23
CA GLU A 33 1.31 -10.79 7.55
C GLU A 33 0.33 -9.61 7.63
N LEU A 34 0.29 -8.77 6.61
CA LEU A 34 -0.44 -7.49 6.66
C LEU A 34 -1.88 -7.58 6.17
N TYR A 35 -2.20 -8.53 5.29
CA TYR A 35 -3.50 -8.60 4.62
C TYR A 35 -4.29 -9.83 5.01
N ALA A 36 -5.62 -9.65 5.16
CA ALA A 36 -6.54 -10.77 5.31
C ALA A 36 -6.53 -11.63 4.04
N GLU A 37 -6.80 -12.93 4.18
CA GLU A 37 -6.77 -13.86 3.03
C GLU A 37 -7.80 -13.46 1.96
N ASP A 38 -8.94 -12.93 2.37
CA ASP A 38 -10.01 -12.48 1.48
C ASP A 38 -9.95 -10.98 1.20
N CYS A 39 -8.79 -10.37 1.33
CA CYS A 39 -8.61 -8.95 1.09
C CYS A 39 -9.03 -8.55 -0.32
N ILE A 40 -9.44 -7.30 -0.47
CA ILE A 40 -9.79 -6.73 -1.77
C ILE A 40 -9.01 -5.43 -1.97
N LEU A 41 -8.32 -5.34 -3.10
CA LEU A 41 -7.68 -4.10 -3.54
C LEU A 41 -8.56 -3.45 -4.60
N TYR A 42 -8.93 -2.20 -4.36
CA TYR A 42 -9.62 -1.35 -5.34
C TYR A 42 -8.62 -0.30 -5.82
N ALA A 43 -8.28 -0.36 -7.09
CA ALA A 43 -7.34 0.58 -7.70
C ALA A 43 -7.90 1.07 -9.03
N PRO A 44 -7.37 2.17 -9.61
CA PRO A 44 -7.92 2.70 -10.87
C PRO A 44 -8.10 1.67 -11.99
N PRO A 45 -7.16 0.71 -12.21
CA PRO A 45 -7.37 -0.26 -13.28
C PRO A 45 -8.36 -1.38 -12.94
N GLY A 46 -8.73 -1.59 -11.66
CA GLY A 46 -9.70 -2.64 -11.36
C GLY A 46 -9.72 -3.09 -9.92
N THR A 47 -10.33 -4.24 -9.71
CA THR A 47 -10.52 -4.87 -8.39
C THR A 47 -9.75 -6.18 -8.36
N PHE A 48 -8.98 -6.38 -7.28
CA PHE A 48 -8.09 -7.54 -7.14
C PHE A 48 -8.41 -8.23 -5.81
N VAL A 49 -8.81 -9.49 -5.87
CA VAL A 49 -9.28 -10.23 -4.69
C VAL A 49 -8.25 -11.28 -4.28
N GLY A 50 -7.83 -11.23 -3.01
CA GLY A 50 -6.94 -12.22 -2.40
C GLY A 50 -5.46 -11.92 -2.59
N HIS A 51 -4.63 -12.71 -1.91
CA HIS A 51 -3.19 -12.50 -1.86
C HIS A 51 -2.51 -12.65 -3.22
N ASP A 52 -2.92 -13.64 -4.03
CA ASP A 52 -2.28 -13.88 -5.32
C ASP A 52 -2.49 -12.71 -6.28
N ALA A 53 -3.72 -12.20 -6.35
CA ALA A 53 -4.04 -11.07 -7.21
C ALA A 53 -3.34 -9.79 -6.74
N LEU A 54 -3.29 -9.57 -5.43
CA LEU A 54 -2.59 -8.42 -4.85
C LEU A 54 -1.09 -8.49 -5.15
N ASP A 55 -0.48 -9.64 -4.94
CA ASP A 55 0.94 -9.83 -5.22
C ASP A 55 1.27 -9.60 -6.70
N LYS A 56 0.44 -10.12 -7.59
CA LYS A 56 0.63 -9.92 -9.02
C LYS A 56 0.55 -8.43 -9.38
N PHE A 57 -0.44 -7.73 -8.86
CA PHE A 57 -0.61 -6.29 -9.12
C PHE A 57 0.60 -5.50 -8.62
N ALA A 58 1.02 -5.73 -7.38
CA ALA A 58 2.17 -5.04 -6.79
C ALA A 58 3.46 -5.38 -7.53
N GLY A 59 3.64 -6.64 -7.90
CA GLY A 59 4.80 -7.09 -8.66
C GLY A 59 4.87 -6.48 -10.05
N ASP A 60 3.74 -6.37 -10.73
CA ASP A 60 3.67 -5.75 -12.07
C ASP A 60 4.00 -4.26 -12.00
N LEU A 61 3.49 -3.55 -10.98
CA LEU A 61 3.85 -2.15 -10.75
C LEU A 61 5.35 -2.01 -10.50
N ARG A 62 5.90 -2.89 -9.68
CA ARG A 62 7.33 -2.85 -9.35
C ARG A 62 8.19 -3.10 -10.58
N ALA A 63 7.77 -4.02 -11.45
CA ALA A 63 8.48 -4.31 -12.68
C ALA A 63 8.43 -3.13 -13.67
N THR A 64 7.32 -2.39 -13.68
CA THR A 64 7.16 -1.21 -14.53
C THR A 64 8.09 -0.07 -14.10
N HIS A 65 8.25 0.11 -12.79
CA HIS A 65 9.08 1.19 -12.23
C HIS A 65 10.01 0.65 -11.14
N PRO A 66 11.05 -0.15 -11.51
CA PRO A 66 11.88 -0.83 -10.51
C PRO A 66 12.70 0.09 -9.62
N HIS A 67 12.89 1.36 -10.02
CA HIS A 67 13.66 2.33 -9.24
C HIS A 67 12.78 3.22 -8.34
N PHE A 68 11.47 3.06 -8.39
CA PHE A 68 10.58 3.89 -7.61
C PHE A 68 10.51 3.41 -6.16
N VAL A 69 10.47 4.37 -5.24
CA VAL A 69 10.19 4.14 -3.83
C VAL A 69 8.85 4.77 -3.50
N TYR A 70 8.19 4.25 -2.46
CA TYR A 70 6.94 4.80 -1.96
C TYR A 70 7.22 5.47 -0.62
N THR A 71 6.92 6.76 -0.52
CA THR A 71 7.25 7.58 0.64
C THR A 71 5.99 8.19 1.24
N PRO A 72 5.77 8.05 2.56
CA PRO A 72 4.64 8.73 3.20
C PRO A 72 4.74 10.24 3.06
N HIS A 73 3.59 10.86 2.79
CA HIS A 73 3.46 12.32 2.79
C HIS A 73 2.56 12.71 3.96
N GLY A 74 3.19 13.04 5.09
CA GLY A 74 2.47 13.34 6.32
C GLY A 74 2.23 12.11 7.17
N ALA A 75 1.45 12.27 8.23
CA ALA A 75 1.17 11.19 9.17
C ALA A 75 -0.04 10.38 8.74
N PRO A 76 -0.06 9.07 9.03
CA PRO A 76 -1.26 8.28 8.82
C PRO A 76 -2.35 8.74 9.80
N GLN A 77 -3.59 8.59 9.38
CA GLN A 77 -4.76 8.85 10.22
C GLN A 77 -5.57 7.58 10.35
N ALA A 78 -6.02 7.27 11.57
CA ALA A 78 -6.88 6.15 11.85
C ALA A 78 -8.20 6.64 12.41
N LEU A 79 -9.30 6.00 12.01
CA LEU A 79 -10.64 6.31 12.50
C LEU A 79 -11.41 4.99 12.55
N HIS A 80 -11.72 4.54 13.77
CA HIS A 80 -12.37 3.25 14.00
C HIS A 80 -11.61 2.11 13.32
N ASN A 81 -12.21 1.38 12.42
CA ASN A 81 -11.59 0.27 11.71
C ASN A 81 -10.95 0.68 10.37
N SER A 82 -10.81 1.98 10.14
CA SER A 82 -10.28 2.51 8.88
C SER A 82 -9.08 3.40 9.10
N GLY A 83 -8.37 3.68 8.03
CA GLY A 83 -7.28 4.63 8.06
C GLY A 83 -6.87 5.07 6.67
N ARG A 84 -6.12 6.17 6.62
CA ARG A 84 -5.62 6.70 5.35
C ARG A 84 -4.20 7.25 5.50
N LEU A 85 -3.47 7.22 4.38
CA LEU A 85 -2.12 7.76 4.32
C LEU A 85 -1.85 8.28 2.93
N ALA A 86 -1.47 9.54 2.83
CA ALA A 86 -1.00 10.10 1.57
C ALA A 86 0.45 9.65 1.32
N TRP A 87 0.78 9.44 0.06
CA TRP A 87 2.12 8.96 -0.32
C TRP A 87 2.53 9.52 -1.68
N GLY A 88 3.83 9.49 -1.93
CA GLY A 88 4.40 9.79 -3.22
C GLY A 88 5.22 8.61 -3.73
N SER A 89 5.31 8.47 -5.05
CA SER A 89 6.11 7.44 -5.68
C SER A 89 6.97 8.01 -6.79
N GLY A 90 8.23 7.64 -6.79
CA GLY A 90 9.21 8.09 -7.77
C GLY A 90 10.60 7.61 -7.40
N PRO A 91 11.62 8.01 -8.19
CA PRO A 91 13.00 7.66 -7.85
C PRO A 91 13.39 8.22 -6.50
N LYS A 92 14.19 7.45 -5.76
CA LYS A 92 14.64 7.82 -4.42
C LYS A 92 15.39 9.17 -4.47
N GLY A 93 14.98 10.08 -3.55
CA GLY A 93 15.61 11.39 -3.42
C GLY A 93 15.15 12.43 -4.43
N GLU A 94 14.20 12.09 -5.31
CA GLU A 94 13.66 13.00 -6.30
C GLU A 94 12.22 13.35 -6.01
N THR A 95 11.73 14.39 -6.68
CA THR A 95 10.32 14.75 -6.62
C THR A 95 9.47 13.56 -7.09
N PRO A 96 8.38 13.22 -6.40
CA PRO A 96 7.54 12.10 -6.82
C PRO A 96 7.04 12.25 -8.25
N ALA A 97 7.06 11.13 -8.98
CA ALA A 97 6.51 11.07 -10.32
C ALA A 97 4.98 11.12 -10.27
N TYR A 98 4.40 10.55 -9.22
CA TYR A 98 2.96 10.65 -8.96
C TYR A 98 2.70 10.48 -7.46
N THR A 99 1.50 10.88 -7.04
CA THR A 99 1.10 10.84 -5.64
C THR A 99 -0.28 10.19 -5.52
N GLY A 100 -0.60 9.75 -4.33
CA GLY A 100 -1.90 9.15 -4.07
C GLY A 100 -2.21 9.06 -2.59
N VAL A 101 -3.32 8.42 -2.30
CA VAL A 101 -3.78 8.16 -0.94
C VAL A 101 -4.22 6.70 -0.85
N ASP A 102 -3.71 6.00 0.15
CA ASP A 102 -4.22 4.69 0.54
C ASP A 102 -5.28 4.88 1.61
N PHE A 103 -6.42 4.24 1.42
CA PHE A 103 -7.48 4.16 2.43
C PHE A 103 -7.72 2.68 2.72
N ILE A 104 -7.62 2.28 3.99
CA ILE A 104 -7.80 0.87 4.35
C ILE A 104 -8.96 0.67 5.30
N ILE A 105 -9.58 -0.51 5.20
CA ILE A 105 -10.47 -1.07 6.21
C ILE A 105 -9.72 -2.26 6.81
N ALA A 106 -9.62 -2.28 8.14
CA ALA A 106 -8.95 -3.37 8.86
C ALA A 106 -9.95 -4.29 9.53
N ARG A 107 -9.59 -5.56 9.61
CA ARG A 107 -10.37 -6.58 10.31
C ARG A 107 -9.40 -7.59 10.92
N GLY A 108 -9.53 -7.82 12.23
CA GLY A 108 -8.66 -8.79 12.91
C GLY A 108 -7.19 -8.43 12.87
N GLY A 109 -6.86 -7.14 12.85
CA GLY A 109 -5.46 -6.69 12.80
C GLY A 109 -4.82 -6.75 11.43
N LYS A 110 -5.59 -7.00 10.38
CA LYS A 110 -5.08 -7.09 9.00
C LYS A 110 -5.91 -6.21 8.06
N ILE A 111 -5.33 -5.90 6.91
CA ILE A 111 -6.03 -5.12 5.89
C ILE A 111 -7.05 -6.02 5.20
N ALA A 112 -8.33 -5.68 5.33
CA ALA A 112 -9.42 -6.38 4.65
C ALA A 112 -9.74 -5.73 3.31
N ALA A 113 -9.57 -4.42 3.19
CA ALA A 113 -9.77 -3.70 1.93
C ALA A 113 -8.76 -2.56 1.84
N LEU A 114 -8.23 -2.36 0.64
CA LEU A 114 -7.36 -1.24 0.32
C LEU A 114 -7.95 -0.50 -0.89
N TYR A 115 -8.19 0.78 -0.72
CA TYR A 115 -8.61 1.69 -1.80
C TYR A 115 -7.44 2.60 -2.14
N VAL A 116 -7.02 2.59 -3.40
CA VAL A 116 -5.92 3.42 -3.88
C VAL A 116 -6.48 4.57 -4.70
N TYR A 117 -6.35 5.78 -4.19
CA TYR A 117 -6.71 7.00 -4.89
C TYR A 117 -5.47 7.65 -5.46
N LEU A 118 -5.48 7.95 -6.75
CA LEU A 118 -4.39 8.71 -7.37
C LEU A 118 -4.81 10.18 -7.46
N ASP A 119 -3.94 11.08 -6.96
CA ASP A 119 -4.22 12.52 -6.99
C ASP A 119 -4.17 13.07 -8.40
N SER A 120 -3.20 12.57 -9.19
CA SER A 120 -3.05 12.92 -10.59
C SER A 120 -2.72 11.66 -11.35
N PRO A 121 -3.56 11.26 -12.31
CA PRO A 121 -3.21 10.11 -13.13
C PRO A 121 -1.90 10.37 -13.86
N PRO A 122 -1.03 9.37 -14.00
CA PRO A 122 0.16 9.52 -14.84
C PRO A 122 -0.27 9.83 -16.26
N THR A 123 0.34 10.84 -16.83
CA THR A 123 0.07 11.22 -18.23
C THR A 123 1.00 10.48 -19.16
#